data_b9115767f7150f0e50b41595e6f67a88
#
_entry.id   b9115767f7150f0e50b41595e6f67a88
#
_cell.length_a   1.000
_cell.length_b   1.000
_cell.length_c   1.000
_cell.angle_alpha   90.00
_cell.angle_beta   90.00
_cell.angle_gamma   90.00
#
_symmetry.space_group_name_H-M   'P 1'
#
loop_
_entity.id
_entity.type
_entity.pdbx_description
1 polymer ?
#
loop_
_entity_poly.entity_id
_entity_poly.type
_entity_poly.pdbx_seq_one_letter_code
_entity_poly.pdbx_strand_id
1 'polypeptide(L)'
;ARDCKLAQALIFQRSTITAILCLWSGLFAFLWAGTALAATYNGAQGDRFPIILSTAQLSALAEQKIEERLGAMGETRRHELHLQRAASTMHLPSGEVTAVVEFPRGLPYGREFPALFTVYVDGVLNRRATSYYRLTVYDRVLVAMTDIRAETPISAENARIEERAVDTLPELTLTDFSHLDGRVAGRYIRRDVTITPSMLAMPLVIRAGNAVELVLDANGIVIRAEGVALEPGRIGYEIRVRNVRSGKILRGKVIDAATVRVIG
;
A
#
# COMPACT_ATOMS: atom_id res chain seq x y z
N ALA A 1 2.66 -11.18 60.86
CA ALA A 1 1.92 -12.39 61.13
C ALA A 1 1.24 -12.84 59.82
N ARG A 2 1.82 -13.87 59.29
CA ARG A 2 1.17 -15.15 58.86
C ARG A 2 0.18 -14.97 57.71
N ASP A 3 0.44 -15.55 56.72
CA ASP A 3 0.51 -16.87 56.06
C ASP A 3 -0.46 -16.86 54.89
N CYS A 4 -0.08 -17.22 53.81
CA CYS A 4 0.31 -18.50 53.23
C CYS A 4 -0.72 -19.02 52.22
N LYS A 5 -0.21 -19.36 51.04
CA LYS A 5 -0.60 -20.49 50.20
C LYS A 5 -1.86 -20.32 49.32
N LEU A 6 -1.90 -20.74 48.10
CA LEU A 6 -1.32 -21.75 47.18
C LEU A 6 -1.82 -21.39 45.79
N ALA A 7 -1.03 -21.28 44.76
CA ALA A 7 -0.53 -22.31 43.86
C ALA A 7 -1.59 -22.98 42.97
N GLN A 8 -1.42 -22.79 41.67
CA GLN A 8 -1.42 -23.79 40.59
C GLN A 8 -1.28 -23.04 39.28
N ALA A 9 -0.15 -22.98 38.65
CA ALA A 9 0.48 -23.93 37.75
C ALA A 9 -0.41 -24.29 36.52
N LEU A 10 -0.16 -23.61 35.42
CA LEU A 10 -0.40 -24.18 34.09
C LEU A 10 0.83 -23.91 33.22
N ILE A 11 1.52 -24.99 33.00
CA ILE A 11 2.73 -25.16 32.20
C ILE A 11 2.37 -24.88 30.74
N PHE A 12 3.02 -23.88 30.14
CA PHE A 12 3.11 -23.78 28.69
C PHE A 12 4.58 -23.95 28.29
N GLN A 13 4.84 -25.07 27.68
CA GLN A 13 6.12 -25.58 27.25
C GLN A 13 6.70 -24.67 26.16
N ARG A 14 7.72 -23.88 26.48
CA ARG A 14 8.56 -23.19 25.52
C ARG A 14 9.66 -24.14 25.05
N SER A 15 9.59 -24.50 23.78
CA SER A 15 10.69 -25.18 23.08
C SER A 15 11.80 -24.18 22.83
N THR A 16 12.87 -24.30 23.59
CA THR A 16 14.12 -23.56 23.41
C THR A 16 14.92 -24.17 22.26
N ILE A 17 15.10 -23.45 21.17
CA ILE A 17 16.11 -23.76 20.18
C ILE A 17 17.38 -22.98 20.55
N THR A 18 18.37 -23.71 20.93
CA THR A 18 19.71 -23.27 21.33
C THR A 18 20.46 -22.67 20.13
N ALA A 19 20.88 -21.42 20.26
CA ALA A 19 21.79 -20.77 19.33
C ALA A 19 23.22 -21.32 19.53
N ILE A 20 23.79 -21.90 18.50
CA ILE A 20 25.22 -22.15 18.40
C ILE A 20 25.83 -21.04 17.54
N LEU A 21 26.58 -20.15 18.17
CA LEU A 21 27.50 -19.22 17.50
C LEU A 21 28.67 -20.02 16.92
N CYS A 22 28.87 -19.95 15.60
CA CYS A 22 30.16 -20.15 15.00
C CYS A 22 30.51 -18.94 14.15
N LEU A 23 31.47 -18.16 14.63
CA LEU A 23 32.23 -17.17 13.89
C LEU A 23 33.09 -17.89 12.85
N TRP A 24 32.90 -17.60 11.55
CA TRP A 24 33.95 -17.69 10.56
C TRP A 24 33.74 -16.67 9.45
N SER A 25 34.76 -15.84 9.32
CA SER A 25 34.97 -14.84 8.28
C SER A 25 35.24 -15.54 6.93
N GLY A 26 34.61 -15.10 5.85
CA GLY A 26 35.04 -15.52 4.51
C GLY A 26 34.01 -15.22 3.42
N LEU A 27 34.35 -14.27 2.57
CA LEU A 27 33.92 -14.05 1.18
C LEU A 27 32.50 -14.57 0.78
N PHE A 28 31.55 -13.71 0.75
CA PHE A 28 30.26 -13.95 0.07
C PHE A 28 30.41 -13.74 -1.44
N ALA A 29 30.67 -14.82 -2.16
CA ALA A 29 30.36 -14.89 -3.57
C ALA A 29 28.84 -15.09 -3.68
N PHE A 30 28.13 -14.13 -4.28
CA PHE A 30 26.70 -14.25 -4.64
C PHE A 30 26.55 -15.34 -5.71
N LEU A 31 26.34 -16.57 -5.27
CA LEU A 31 25.78 -17.61 -6.12
C LEU A 31 24.25 -17.47 -6.11
N TRP A 32 23.71 -17.04 -7.21
CA TRP A 32 22.30 -17.17 -7.53
C TRP A 32 21.95 -18.67 -7.58
N ALA A 33 21.56 -19.23 -6.45
CA ALA A 33 20.99 -20.57 -6.40
C ALA A 33 19.52 -20.50 -6.85
N GLY A 34 19.30 -20.64 -8.15
CA GLY A 34 18.03 -21.08 -8.68
C GLY A 34 17.70 -22.42 -8.01
N THR A 35 16.56 -22.49 -7.28
CA THR A 35 16.06 -23.76 -6.75
C THR A 35 15.74 -24.68 -7.90
N ALA A 36 16.67 -25.57 -8.25
CA ALA A 36 16.42 -26.67 -9.16
C ALA A 36 15.56 -27.71 -8.41
N LEU A 37 14.30 -27.86 -8.81
CA LEU A 37 13.51 -29.02 -8.41
C LEU A 37 14.07 -30.23 -9.17
N ALA A 38 14.95 -31.00 -8.54
CA ALA A 38 15.38 -32.29 -9.06
C ALA A 38 14.24 -33.30 -8.85
N ALA A 39 13.43 -33.49 -9.89
CA ALA A 39 12.49 -34.62 -9.93
C ALA A 39 13.27 -35.87 -10.34
N THR A 40 13.54 -36.76 -9.36
CA THR A 40 14.13 -38.08 -9.65
C THR A 40 13.04 -39.01 -10.24
N TYR A 41 13.19 -39.35 -11.50
CA TYR A 41 12.31 -40.28 -12.20
C TYR A 41 12.89 -41.69 -12.26
N ASN A 42 12.12 -42.67 -11.80
CA ASN A 42 12.33 -44.10 -12.08
C ASN A 42 11.28 -44.54 -13.11
N GLY A 43 11.59 -44.47 -14.39
CA GLY A 43 10.66 -44.73 -15.44
C GLY A 43 11.01 -45.92 -16.30
N ALA A 44 10.03 -46.75 -16.60
CA ALA A 44 10.09 -47.84 -17.53
C ALA A 44 10.37 -47.36 -18.95
N GLN A 45 11.17 -48.10 -19.68
CA GLN A 45 11.48 -47.90 -21.10
C GLN A 45 10.23 -47.81 -21.96
N GLY A 46 9.98 -46.66 -22.56
CA GLY A 46 8.94 -46.53 -23.58
C GLY A 46 8.26 -45.16 -23.69
N ASP A 47 8.35 -44.31 -22.69
CA ASP A 47 7.61 -43.03 -22.74
C ASP A 47 8.48 -41.88 -23.33
N ARG A 48 7.97 -41.27 -24.39
CA ARG A 48 8.63 -40.15 -25.09
C ARG A 48 8.73 -38.90 -24.24
N PHE A 49 7.89 -38.84 -23.18
CA PHE A 49 7.77 -37.72 -22.26
C PHE A 49 7.59 -38.20 -20.81
N PRO A 50 8.66 -38.73 -20.20
CA PRO A 50 8.59 -39.37 -18.89
C PRO A 50 8.39 -38.39 -17.73
N ILE A 51 8.70 -37.10 -17.92
CA ILE A 51 8.58 -36.09 -16.87
C ILE A 51 7.25 -35.36 -16.98
N ILE A 52 6.47 -35.39 -15.90
CA ILE A 52 5.19 -34.70 -15.82
C ILE A 52 5.33 -33.54 -14.84
N LEU A 53 5.22 -32.33 -15.36
CA LEU A 53 5.10 -31.13 -14.53
C LEU A 53 3.62 -30.79 -14.38
N SER A 54 3.08 -31.12 -13.24
CA SER A 54 1.66 -31.01 -12.95
C SER A 54 1.23 -29.55 -12.76
N THR A 55 -0.05 -29.28 -12.97
CA THR A 55 -0.69 -28.00 -12.64
C THR A 55 -0.41 -27.57 -11.21
N ALA A 56 -0.45 -28.51 -10.25
CA ALA A 56 -0.22 -28.22 -8.83
C ALA A 56 1.23 -27.75 -8.57
N GLN A 57 2.23 -28.39 -9.21
CA GLN A 57 3.62 -27.97 -9.08
C GLN A 57 3.88 -26.60 -9.69
N LEU A 58 3.27 -26.30 -10.85
CA LEU A 58 3.33 -24.95 -11.45
C LEU A 58 2.67 -23.91 -10.55
N SER A 59 1.49 -24.23 -9.98
CA SER A 59 0.82 -23.31 -9.06
C SER A 59 1.65 -23.04 -7.81
N ALA A 60 2.20 -24.08 -7.17
CA ALA A 60 3.05 -23.94 -5.99
C ALA A 60 4.29 -23.06 -6.26
N LEU A 61 4.92 -23.24 -7.44
CA LEU A 61 6.05 -22.43 -7.85
C LEU A 61 5.67 -20.95 -8.03
N ALA A 62 4.53 -20.68 -8.65
CA ALA A 62 4.04 -19.32 -8.83
C ALA A 62 3.67 -18.67 -7.49
N GLU A 63 2.96 -19.38 -6.62
CA GLU A 63 2.56 -18.92 -5.30
C GLU A 63 3.79 -18.58 -4.45
N GLN A 64 4.79 -19.45 -4.42
CA GLN A 64 6.06 -19.18 -3.74
C GLN A 64 6.71 -17.90 -4.26
N LYS A 65 6.77 -17.72 -5.59
CA LYS A 65 7.38 -16.52 -6.20
C LYS A 65 6.57 -15.25 -5.98
N ILE A 66 5.25 -15.35 -5.85
CA ILE A 66 4.38 -14.23 -5.49
C ILE A 66 4.67 -13.81 -4.05
N GLU A 67 4.72 -14.76 -3.11
CA GLU A 67 5.04 -14.48 -1.70
C GLU A 67 6.44 -13.88 -1.52
N GLU A 68 7.46 -14.43 -2.19
CA GLU A 68 8.82 -13.85 -2.20
C GLU A 68 8.80 -12.39 -2.67
N ARG A 69 8.03 -12.10 -3.72
CA ARG A 69 7.96 -10.75 -4.30
C ARG A 69 7.17 -9.79 -3.41
N LEU A 70 6.09 -10.23 -2.79
CA LEU A 70 5.33 -9.45 -1.79
C LEU A 70 6.22 -9.09 -0.60
N GLY A 71 6.96 -10.07 -0.07
CA GLY A 71 7.94 -9.83 0.98
C GLY A 71 9.04 -8.83 0.59
N ALA A 72 9.58 -8.93 -0.63
CA ALA A 72 10.57 -7.99 -1.16
C ALA A 72 10.01 -6.56 -1.34
N MET A 73 8.71 -6.42 -1.59
CA MET A 73 8.01 -5.12 -1.65
C MET A 73 7.63 -4.57 -0.28
N GLY A 74 7.88 -5.32 0.81
CA GLY A 74 7.49 -4.93 2.16
C GLY A 74 5.98 -5.05 2.44
N GLU A 75 5.23 -5.82 1.64
CA GLU A 75 3.81 -6.04 1.88
C GLU A 75 3.62 -6.93 3.10
N THR A 76 2.98 -6.40 4.14
CA THR A 76 2.71 -7.10 5.41
C THR A 76 1.22 -7.24 5.72
N ARG A 77 0.36 -6.66 4.89
CA ARG A 77 -1.08 -6.70 5.08
C ARG A 77 -1.62 -8.09 4.79
N ARG A 78 -2.75 -8.43 5.41
CA ARG A 78 -3.47 -9.68 5.10
C ARG A 78 -3.83 -9.70 3.62
N HIS A 79 -3.52 -10.80 2.96
CA HIS A 79 -3.84 -10.96 1.54
C HIS A 79 -4.33 -12.37 1.24
N GLU A 80 -5.04 -12.50 0.13
CA GLU A 80 -5.56 -13.76 -0.39
C GLU A 80 -5.19 -13.86 -1.87
N LEU A 81 -4.60 -14.98 -2.22
CA LEU A 81 -4.23 -15.29 -3.60
C LEU A 81 -5.21 -16.31 -4.18
N HIS A 82 -5.87 -15.94 -5.25
CA HIS A 82 -6.83 -16.80 -5.93
C HIS A 82 -6.34 -17.16 -7.33
N LEU A 83 -6.16 -18.47 -7.59
CA LEU A 83 -5.90 -18.99 -8.92
C LEU A 83 -7.19 -18.90 -9.75
N GLN A 84 -7.19 -18.06 -10.77
CA GLN A 84 -8.36 -17.86 -11.65
C GLN A 84 -8.36 -18.86 -12.80
N ARG A 85 -7.19 -19.11 -13.36
CA ARG A 85 -6.98 -20.06 -14.46
C ARG A 85 -5.62 -20.71 -14.31
N ALA A 86 -5.61 -22.02 -14.23
CA ALA A 86 -4.39 -22.80 -14.10
C ALA A 86 -3.75 -23.08 -15.45
N ALA A 87 -2.42 -23.14 -15.46
CA ALA A 87 -1.68 -23.69 -16.59
C ALA A 87 -1.95 -25.22 -16.69
N SER A 88 -1.98 -25.73 -17.90
CA SER A 88 -2.13 -27.16 -18.13
C SER A 88 -0.90 -27.93 -17.70
N THR A 89 -1.11 -29.18 -17.28
CA THR A 89 -0.03 -30.13 -17.04
C THR A 89 0.86 -30.27 -18.28
N MET A 90 2.16 -30.31 -18.10
CA MET A 90 3.14 -30.43 -19.16
C MET A 90 3.81 -31.80 -19.09
N HIS A 91 3.89 -32.43 -20.26
CA HIS A 91 4.68 -33.65 -20.46
C HIS A 91 6.00 -33.25 -21.11
N LEU A 92 7.13 -33.57 -20.48
CA LEU A 92 8.46 -33.14 -20.86
C LEU A 92 9.35 -34.35 -21.17
N PRO A 93 10.33 -34.21 -22.08
CA PRO A 93 11.32 -35.26 -22.32
C PRO A 93 12.18 -35.47 -21.06
N SER A 94 12.93 -36.59 -21.03
CA SER A 94 13.94 -36.84 -20.00
C SER A 94 15.01 -35.77 -20.04
N GLY A 95 15.48 -35.34 -18.87
CA GLY A 95 16.52 -34.33 -18.71
C GLY A 95 16.35 -33.52 -17.40
N GLU A 96 17.23 -32.59 -17.15
CA GLU A 96 17.17 -31.67 -16.04
C GLU A 96 16.12 -30.59 -16.33
N VAL A 97 15.08 -30.52 -15.52
CA VAL A 97 13.96 -29.55 -15.70
C VAL A 97 14.18 -28.33 -14.83
N THR A 98 14.21 -27.16 -15.48
CA THR A 98 14.22 -25.86 -14.81
C THR A 98 12.99 -25.08 -15.23
N ALA A 99 12.21 -24.58 -14.26
CA ALA A 99 11.04 -23.72 -14.52
C ALA A 99 11.27 -22.32 -13.95
N VAL A 100 11.07 -21.33 -14.78
CA VAL A 100 11.15 -19.91 -14.40
C VAL A 100 9.77 -19.31 -14.45
N VAL A 101 9.41 -18.51 -13.44
CA VAL A 101 8.14 -17.79 -13.37
C VAL A 101 8.39 -16.30 -13.43
N GLU A 102 7.68 -15.62 -14.29
CA GLU A 102 7.72 -14.17 -14.47
C GLU A 102 6.33 -13.54 -14.36
N PHE A 103 6.30 -12.33 -13.82
CA PHE A 103 5.09 -11.51 -13.69
C PHE A 103 5.27 -10.22 -14.50
N PRO A 104 4.98 -10.23 -15.81
CA PRO A 104 5.31 -9.11 -16.71
C PRO A 104 4.51 -7.83 -16.40
N ARG A 105 3.39 -7.95 -15.72
CA ARG A 105 2.55 -6.82 -15.27
C ARG A 105 2.70 -6.51 -13.79
N GLY A 106 3.71 -7.06 -13.11
CA GLY A 106 3.83 -7.00 -11.68
C GLY A 106 2.73 -7.77 -10.96
N LEU A 107 2.46 -7.38 -9.70
CA LEU A 107 1.42 -7.96 -8.84
C LEU A 107 0.37 -6.87 -8.51
N PRO A 108 -0.55 -6.54 -9.43
CA PRO A 108 -1.59 -5.54 -9.16
C PRO A 108 -2.61 -6.10 -8.17
N TYR A 109 -3.02 -5.27 -7.21
CA TYR A 109 -4.05 -5.63 -6.25
C TYR A 109 -5.45 -5.57 -6.89
N GLY A 110 -6.33 -6.49 -6.48
CA GLY A 110 -7.73 -6.52 -6.91
C GLY A 110 -7.96 -6.88 -8.39
N ARG A 111 -6.91 -7.07 -9.18
CA ARG A 111 -6.99 -7.36 -10.62
C ARG A 111 -6.35 -8.70 -10.96
N GLU A 112 -6.77 -9.26 -12.08
CA GLU A 112 -6.17 -10.46 -12.64
C GLU A 112 -4.82 -10.14 -13.29
N PHE A 113 -3.81 -10.99 -13.05
CA PHE A 113 -2.49 -10.87 -13.65
C PHE A 113 -1.95 -12.24 -14.08
N PRO A 114 -1.14 -12.29 -15.15
CA PRO A 114 -0.54 -13.52 -15.65
C PRO A 114 0.75 -13.85 -14.89
N ALA A 115 0.92 -15.14 -14.55
CA ALA A 115 2.17 -15.78 -14.21
C ALA A 115 2.64 -16.58 -15.42
N LEU A 116 3.74 -16.17 -16.05
CA LEU A 116 4.32 -16.82 -17.21
C LEU A 116 5.34 -17.83 -16.77
N PHE A 117 5.12 -19.09 -17.13
CA PHE A 117 6.07 -20.17 -16.92
C PHE A 117 6.89 -20.39 -18.18
N THR A 118 8.19 -20.39 -18.04
CA THR A 118 9.15 -20.79 -19.06
C THR A 118 9.90 -22.01 -18.57
N VAL A 119 9.72 -23.14 -19.24
CA VAL A 119 10.28 -24.44 -18.82
C VAL A 119 11.39 -24.84 -19.78
N TYR A 120 12.54 -25.13 -19.21
CA TYR A 120 13.73 -25.61 -19.90
C TYR A 120 13.98 -27.07 -19.52
N VAL A 121 14.51 -27.83 -20.48
CA VAL A 121 15.05 -29.19 -20.25
C VAL A 121 16.46 -29.18 -20.79
N ASP A 122 17.41 -29.58 -19.95
CA ASP A 122 18.86 -29.53 -20.23
C ASP A 122 19.33 -28.15 -20.73
N GLY A 123 18.76 -27.07 -20.12
CA GLY A 123 19.04 -25.67 -20.50
C GLY A 123 18.38 -25.19 -21.81
N VAL A 124 17.69 -26.05 -22.54
CA VAL A 124 17.01 -25.71 -23.77
C VAL A 124 15.52 -25.41 -23.50
N LEU A 125 15.02 -24.28 -24.04
CA LEU A 125 13.61 -23.95 -23.95
C LEU A 125 12.74 -25.05 -24.53
N ASN A 126 11.87 -25.61 -23.70
CA ASN A 126 10.95 -26.67 -24.10
C ASN A 126 9.50 -26.20 -24.22
N ARG A 127 8.96 -25.58 -23.14
CA ARG A 127 7.55 -25.16 -23.12
C ARG A 127 7.35 -23.84 -22.41
N ARG A 128 6.26 -23.17 -22.73
CA ARG A 128 5.72 -22.01 -22.01
C ARG A 128 4.28 -22.26 -21.67
N ALA A 129 3.84 -21.74 -20.52
CA ALA A 129 2.45 -21.73 -20.11
C ALA A 129 2.14 -20.47 -19.31
N THR A 130 0.86 -20.25 -19.05
CA THR A 130 0.40 -19.09 -18.28
C THR A 130 -0.70 -19.53 -17.32
N SER A 131 -0.54 -19.20 -16.05
CA SER A 131 -1.64 -19.18 -15.09
C SER A 131 -2.07 -17.74 -14.84
N TYR A 132 -3.30 -17.57 -14.40
CA TYR A 132 -3.83 -16.26 -14.03
C TYR A 132 -4.23 -16.27 -12.58
N TYR A 133 -3.78 -15.26 -11.87
CA TYR A 133 -4.03 -15.07 -10.44
C TYR A 133 -4.72 -13.75 -10.19
N ARG A 134 -5.42 -13.67 -9.06
CA ARG A 134 -5.92 -12.42 -8.49
C ARG A 134 -5.41 -12.33 -7.05
N LEU A 135 -4.75 -11.23 -6.75
CA LEU A 135 -4.27 -10.90 -5.42
C LEU A 135 -5.24 -9.89 -4.79
N THR A 136 -5.89 -10.27 -3.72
CA THR A 136 -6.74 -9.39 -2.90
C THR A 136 -5.99 -9.06 -1.63
N VAL A 137 -5.76 -7.79 -1.37
CA VAL A 137 -5.11 -7.30 -0.15
C VAL A 137 -6.16 -6.63 0.71
N TYR A 138 -6.11 -6.87 2.02
CA TYR A 138 -7.02 -6.29 3.00
C TYR A 138 -6.28 -5.31 3.89
N ASP A 139 -6.91 -4.19 4.15
CA ASP A 139 -6.36 -3.17 5.05
C ASP A 139 -7.45 -2.58 5.95
N ARG A 140 -7.04 -2.06 7.08
CA ARG A 140 -7.92 -1.29 7.95
C ARG A 140 -8.02 0.10 7.38
N VAL A 141 -9.22 0.49 6.97
CA VAL A 141 -9.44 1.76 6.28
C VAL A 141 -10.53 2.57 6.97
N LEU A 142 -10.46 3.89 6.87
CA LEU A 142 -11.55 4.77 7.28
C LEU A 142 -12.70 4.67 6.29
N VAL A 143 -13.90 4.40 6.80
CA VAL A 143 -15.14 4.27 6.02
C VAL A 143 -16.19 5.22 6.57
N ALA A 144 -16.86 5.96 5.69
CA ALA A 144 -17.95 6.85 6.06
C ALA A 144 -19.15 6.05 6.60
N MET A 145 -19.62 6.38 7.79
CA MET A 145 -20.81 5.77 8.41
C MET A 145 -22.11 6.44 7.94
N THR A 146 -22.01 7.70 7.54
CA THR A 146 -23.11 8.53 7.04
C THR A 146 -22.63 9.29 5.81
N ASP A 147 -23.55 9.95 5.13
CA ASP A 147 -23.19 10.92 4.10
C ASP A 147 -22.47 12.12 4.74
N ILE A 148 -21.27 12.42 4.25
CA ILE A 148 -20.44 13.52 4.75
C ILE A 148 -20.41 14.63 3.70
N ARG A 149 -20.85 15.82 4.07
CA ARG A 149 -20.82 17.00 3.19
C ARG A 149 -19.41 17.58 3.11
N ALA A 150 -19.13 18.30 2.03
CA ALA A 150 -17.90 19.07 1.94
C ALA A 150 -17.76 20.03 3.15
N GLU A 151 -16.52 20.30 3.56
CA GLU A 151 -16.13 21.12 4.72
C GLU A 151 -16.56 20.54 6.09
N THR A 152 -17.11 19.32 6.14
CA THR A 152 -17.43 18.66 7.41
C THR A 152 -16.17 17.96 7.95
N PRO A 153 -15.80 18.16 9.22
CA PRO A 153 -14.75 17.38 9.88
C PRO A 153 -15.09 15.88 9.89
N ILE A 154 -14.07 15.05 9.68
CA ILE A 154 -14.22 13.61 9.77
C ILE A 154 -13.79 13.17 11.17
N SER A 155 -14.67 12.43 11.84
CA SER A 155 -14.48 11.98 13.21
C SER A 155 -15.13 10.61 13.43
N ALA A 156 -14.96 10.04 14.63
CA ALA A 156 -15.62 8.80 15.02
C ALA A 156 -17.17 8.87 15.03
N GLU A 157 -17.74 10.06 14.90
CA GLU A 157 -19.21 10.24 14.81
C GLU A 157 -19.75 9.93 13.41
N ASN A 158 -18.91 10.12 12.36
CA ASN A 158 -19.34 10.00 10.97
C ASN A 158 -18.48 9.03 10.14
N ALA A 159 -17.40 8.48 10.72
CA ALA A 159 -16.55 7.49 10.10
C ALA A 159 -16.12 6.40 11.10
N ARG A 160 -15.81 5.23 10.61
CA ARG A 160 -15.27 4.10 11.38
C ARG A 160 -14.08 3.48 10.67
N ILE A 161 -13.26 2.76 11.44
CA ILE A 161 -12.21 1.92 10.87
C ILE A 161 -12.80 0.53 10.60
N GLU A 162 -12.62 0.04 9.39
CA GLU A 162 -13.12 -1.25 8.93
C GLU A 162 -12.08 -1.95 8.06
N GLU A 163 -11.95 -3.27 8.18
CA GLU A 163 -11.09 -4.04 7.27
C GLU A 163 -11.82 -4.22 5.94
N ARG A 164 -11.19 -3.77 4.87
CA ARG A 164 -11.72 -3.90 3.50
C ARG A 164 -10.65 -4.36 2.53
N ALA A 165 -11.09 -5.01 1.46
CA ALA A 165 -10.24 -5.24 0.32
C ALA A 165 -9.86 -3.90 -0.32
N VAL A 166 -8.57 -3.71 -0.56
CA VAL A 166 -8.01 -2.49 -1.14
C VAL A 166 -7.25 -2.82 -2.44
N ASP A 167 -7.30 -1.88 -3.37
CA ASP A 167 -6.58 -1.96 -4.64
C ASP A 167 -5.45 -0.93 -4.73
N THR A 168 -5.13 -0.29 -3.60
CA THR A 168 -4.17 0.80 -3.49
C THR A 168 -2.97 0.43 -2.63
N LEU A 169 -1.87 1.15 -2.85
CA LEU A 169 -0.67 1.06 -2.02
C LEU A 169 -0.95 1.56 -0.60
N PRO A 170 -0.20 1.10 0.42
CA PRO A 170 -0.41 1.49 1.82
C PRO A 170 -0.42 3.01 2.04
N GLU A 171 0.46 3.74 1.36
CA GLU A 171 0.62 5.20 1.49
C GLU A 171 -0.62 5.99 1.02
N LEU A 172 -1.49 5.36 0.25
CA LEU A 172 -2.72 5.97 -0.26
C LEU A 172 -3.95 5.62 0.57
N THR A 173 -3.77 4.94 1.70
CA THR A 173 -4.85 4.48 2.57
C THR A 173 -4.84 5.26 3.89
N LEU A 174 -6.02 5.64 4.38
CA LEU A 174 -6.17 6.22 5.72
C LEU A 174 -6.56 5.10 6.67
N THR A 175 -5.63 4.69 7.52
CA THR A 175 -5.80 3.57 8.46
C THR A 175 -6.20 4.01 9.86
N ASP A 176 -6.07 5.30 10.17
CA ASP A 176 -6.37 5.88 11.48
C ASP A 176 -6.83 7.33 11.36
N PHE A 177 -7.56 7.81 12.37
CA PHE A 177 -8.03 9.20 12.44
C PHE A 177 -6.90 10.22 12.62
N SER A 178 -5.76 9.82 13.18
CA SER A 178 -4.59 10.68 13.32
C SER A 178 -4.04 11.17 11.98
N HIS A 179 -4.22 10.40 10.91
CA HIS A 179 -3.80 10.76 9.56
C HIS A 179 -4.65 11.88 8.90
N LEU A 180 -5.72 12.31 9.58
CA LEU A 180 -6.57 13.39 9.06
C LEU A 180 -5.93 14.77 9.21
N ASP A 181 -5.00 14.96 10.18
CA ASP A 181 -4.23 16.21 10.40
C ASP A 181 -5.11 17.47 10.40
N GLY A 182 -6.29 17.40 11.03
CA GLY A 182 -7.26 18.50 11.04
C GLY A 182 -7.92 18.80 9.69
N ARG A 183 -7.77 17.93 8.70
CA ARG A 183 -8.43 18.06 7.40
C ARG A 183 -9.92 17.75 7.51
N VAL A 184 -10.66 18.28 6.57
CA VAL A 184 -12.11 18.10 6.42
C VAL A 184 -12.42 17.38 5.12
N ALA A 185 -13.65 16.91 4.94
CA ALA A 185 -14.11 16.41 3.66
C ALA A 185 -13.99 17.51 2.60
N GLY A 186 -13.14 17.30 1.59
CA GLY A 186 -12.97 18.25 0.49
C GLY A 186 -14.10 18.21 -0.54
N ARG A 187 -14.91 17.15 -0.49
CA ARG A 187 -16.07 16.91 -1.35
C ARG A 187 -17.11 16.09 -0.61
N TYR A 188 -18.28 15.94 -1.19
CA TYR A 188 -19.30 15.05 -0.68
C TYR A 188 -18.83 13.59 -0.74
N ILE A 189 -18.92 12.89 0.39
CA ILE A 189 -18.58 11.48 0.57
C ILE A 189 -19.84 10.73 0.96
N ARG A 190 -20.19 9.73 0.19
CA ARG A 190 -21.38 8.90 0.49
C ARG A 190 -21.09 7.94 1.63
N ARG A 191 -22.12 7.54 2.33
CA ARG A 191 -22.09 6.43 3.27
C ARG A 191 -21.45 5.18 2.64
N ASP A 192 -20.74 4.41 3.46
CA ASP A 192 -20.05 3.15 3.13
C ASP A 192 -18.90 3.28 2.10
N VAL A 193 -18.50 4.51 1.74
CA VAL A 193 -17.33 4.77 0.90
C VAL A 193 -16.07 4.81 1.76
N THR A 194 -15.00 4.17 1.29
CA THR A 194 -13.66 4.28 1.87
C THR A 194 -13.12 5.69 1.66
N ILE A 195 -12.74 6.34 2.76
CA ILE A 195 -12.19 7.70 2.74
C ILE A 195 -10.71 7.63 2.37
N THR A 196 -10.34 8.33 1.28
CA THR A 196 -8.97 8.40 0.81
C THR A 196 -8.37 9.79 1.02
N PRO A 197 -7.03 9.94 1.06
CA PRO A 197 -6.40 11.25 1.19
C PRO A 197 -6.85 12.27 0.15
N SER A 198 -7.17 11.83 -1.07
CA SER A 198 -7.66 12.68 -2.16
C SER A 198 -9.06 13.27 -1.93
N MET A 199 -9.80 12.73 -0.96
CA MET A 199 -11.11 13.23 -0.55
C MET A 199 -11.03 14.28 0.55
N LEU A 200 -9.84 14.51 1.10
CA LEU A 200 -9.59 15.46 2.18
C LEU A 200 -9.10 16.81 1.65
N ALA A 201 -9.39 17.85 2.39
CA ALA A 201 -8.89 19.19 2.15
C ALA A 201 -8.58 19.90 3.48
N MET A 202 -7.68 20.88 3.46
CA MET A 202 -7.53 21.79 4.60
C MET A 202 -8.85 22.56 4.80
N PRO A 203 -9.27 22.82 6.04
CA PRO A 203 -10.51 23.53 6.29
C PRO A 203 -10.51 24.94 5.68
N LEU A 204 -11.68 25.37 5.26
CA LEU A 204 -11.89 26.71 4.77
C LEU A 204 -11.89 27.68 5.96
N VAL A 205 -10.90 28.53 6.06
CA VAL A 205 -10.73 29.47 7.19
C VAL A 205 -11.12 30.92 6.84
N ILE A 206 -11.04 31.30 5.56
CA ILE A 206 -11.46 32.62 5.06
C ILE A 206 -12.59 32.42 4.04
N ARG A 207 -13.65 33.19 4.15
CA ARG A 207 -14.71 33.26 3.14
C ARG A 207 -14.56 34.51 2.29
N ALA A 208 -15.03 34.47 1.05
CA ALA A 208 -15.11 35.68 0.23
C ALA A 208 -15.94 36.75 0.94
N GLY A 209 -15.43 37.99 0.94
CA GLY A 209 -16.02 39.11 1.69
C GLY A 209 -15.49 39.27 3.11
N ASN A 210 -14.75 38.30 3.67
CA ASN A 210 -14.19 38.49 5.01
C ASN A 210 -13.12 39.59 5.02
N ALA A 211 -13.12 40.39 6.09
CA ALA A 211 -12.04 41.28 6.42
C ALA A 211 -10.81 40.45 6.83
N VAL A 212 -9.63 40.83 6.33
CA VAL A 212 -8.36 40.17 6.60
C VAL A 212 -7.26 41.19 6.82
N GLU A 213 -6.26 40.83 7.60
CA GLU A 213 -5.02 41.58 7.72
C GLU A 213 -4.06 41.15 6.59
N LEU A 214 -3.62 42.11 5.79
CA LEU A 214 -2.60 41.91 4.78
C LEU A 214 -1.23 42.13 5.40
N VAL A 215 -0.35 41.17 5.34
CA VAL A 215 1.00 41.26 5.89
C VAL A 215 2.00 41.12 4.73
N LEU A 216 2.81 42.11 4.53
CA LEU A 216 3.96 42.05 3.61
C LEU A 216 5.24 42.14 4.43
N ASP A 217 6.11 41.16 4.24
CA ASP A 217 7.48 41.17 4.79
C ASP A 217 8.45 41.49 3.63
N ALA A 218 9.07 42.63 3.70
CA ALA A 218 10.04 43.06 2.71
C ALA A 218 11.34 43.50 3.42
N ASN A 219 12.38 42.68 3.29
CA ASN A 219 13.73 42.97 3.83
C ASN A 219 13.73 43.26 5.35
N GLY A 220 12.94 42.55 6.12
CA GLY A 220 12.81 42.73 7.58
C GLY A 220 11.86 43.85 8.00
N ILE A 221 11.21 44.54 7.04
CA ILE A 221 10.17 45.53 7.32
C ILE A 221 8.80 44.83 7.16
N VAL A 222 8.06 44.72 8.24
CA VAL A 222 6.71 44.16 8.22
C VAL A 222 5.67 45.26 8.04
N ILE A 223 4.99 45.26 6.92
CA ILE A 223 3.89 46.19 6.62
C ILE A 223 2.58 45.47 6.83
N ARG A 224 1.66 46.10 7.56
CA ARG A 224 0.30 45.60 7.81
C ARG A 224 -0.74 46.56 7.20
N ALA A 225 -1.76 46.00 6.61
CA ALA A 225 -2.87 46.76 6.03
C ALA A 225 -4.19 45.96 6.10
N GLU A 226 -5.30 46.68 6.12
CA GLU A 226 -6.62 46.05 6.03
C GLU A 226 -6.94 45.66 4.59
N GLY A 227 -7.52 44.48 4.44
CA GLY A 227 -7.95 43.94 3.16
C GLY A 227 -9.30 43.21 3.26
N VAL A 228 -9.86 42.91 2.11
CA VAL A 228 -11.05 42.08 1.97
C VAL A 228 -10.70 40.91 1.04
N ALA A 229 -10.99 39.69 1.50
CA ALA A 229 -10.81 38.50 0.69
C ALA A 229 -11.83 38.46 -0.47
N LEU A 230 -11.37 38.29 -1.69
CA LEU A 230 -12.21 38.18 -2.88
C LEU A 230 -12.57 36.72 -3.18
N GLU A 231 -11.83 35.79 -2.60
CA GLU A 231 -11.99 34.34 -2.80
C GLU A 231 -11.95 33.64 -1.45
N PRO A 232 -12.59 32.46 -1.35
CA PRO A 232 -12.47 31.62 -0.18
C PRO A 232 -11.02 31.11 -0.04
N GLY A 233 -10.50 31.05 1.20
CA GLY A 233 -9.12 30.71 1.51
C GLY A 233 -8.96 29.57 2.49
N ARG A 234 -8.01 28.69 2.19
CA ARG A 234 -7.51 27.59 3.05
C ARG A 234 -6.09 27.91 3.48
N ILE A 235 -5.71 27.53 4.68
CA ILE A 235 -4.32 27.74 5.16
C ILE A 235 -3.32 27.18 4.16
N GLY A 236 -2.33 28.01 3.83
CA GLY A 236 -1.25 27.65 2.91
C GLY A 236 -1.56 27.90 1.42
N TYR A 237 -2.80 28.21 1.04
CA TYR A 237 -3.20 28.49 -0.34
C TYR A 237 -3.20 29.99 -0.63
N GLU A 238 -3.02 30.33 -1.90
CA GLU A 238 -3.09 31.70 -2.36
C GLU A 238 -4.52 32.09 -2.69
N ILE A 239 -4.88 33.32 -2.31
CA ILE A 239 -6.16 33.95 -2.65
C ILE A 239 -5.95 35.36 -3.16
N ARG A 240 -6.93 35.90 -3.88
CA ARG A 240 -6.99 37.33 -4.22
C ARG A 240 -7.61 38.08 -3.07
N VAL A 241 -6.98 39.18 -2.72
CA VAL A 241 -7.43 40.11 -1.67
C VAL A 241 -7.41 41.53 -2.19
N ARG A 242 -8.34 42.34 -1.74
CA ARG A 242 -8.38 43.78 -2.08
C ARG A 242 -7.94 44.60 -0.86
N ASN A 243 -6.91 45.39 -1.02
CA ASN A 243 -6.53 46.35 0.02
C ASN A 243 -7.60 47.44 0.14
N VAL A 244 -8.13 47.64 1.34
CA VAL A 244 -9.21 48.59 1.59
C VAL A 244 -8.81 50.02 1.30
N ARG A 245 -7.57 50.41 1.66
CA ARG A 245 -7.07 51.79 1.52
C ARG A 245 -6.75 52.18 0.08
N SER A 246 -6.08 51.29 -0.66
CA SER A 246 -5.63 51.58 -2.01
C SER A 246 -6.55 51.08 -3.12
N GLY A 247 -7.53 50.19 -2.79
CA GLY A 247 -8.36 49.53 -3.76
C GLY A 247 -7.69 48.46 -4.62
N LYS A 248 -6.37 48.31 -4.52
CA LYS A 248 -5.60 47.39 -5.33
C LYS A 248 -5.92 45.92 -4.96
N ILE A 249 -5.99 45.07 -5.99
CA ILE A 249 -6.10 43.64 -5.85
C ILE A 249 -4.69 43.05 -5.82
N LEU A 250 -4.43 42.25 -4.77
CA LEU A 250 -3.16 41.58 -4.51
C LEU A 250 -3.40 40.07 -4.41
N ARG A 251 -2.33 39.30 -4.61
CA ARG A 251 -2.32 37.85 -4.27
C ARG A 251 -1.59 37.68 -2.95
N GLY A 252 -2.08 36.78 -2.12
CA GLY A 252 -1.43 36.47 -0.87
C GLY A 252 -1.75 35.08 -0.39
N LYS A 253 -0.82 34.52 0.35
CA LYS A 253 -0.95 33.20 0.98
C LYS A 253 -1.67 33.33 2.32
N VAL A 254 -2.70 32.52 2.52
CA VAL A 254 -3.46 32.46 3.77
C VAL A 254 -2.57 31.87 4.87
N ILE A 255 -2.40 32.58 5.96
CA ILE A 255 -1.63 32.14 7.13
C ILE A 255 -2.57 31.56 8.20
N ASP A 256 -3.68 32.28 8.46
CA ASP A 256 -4.71 31.87 9.41
C ASP A 256 -6.08 32.43 9.00
N ALA A 257 -7.09 32.35 9.89
CA ALA A 257 -8.46 32.78 9.62
C ALA A 257 -8.62 34.28 9.40
N ALA A 258 -7.61 35.10 9.73
CA ALA A 258 -7.67 36.55 9.66
C ALA A 258 -6.49 37.15 8.89
N THR A 259 -5.43 36.40 8.62
CA THR A 259 -4.15 36.92 8.10
C THR A 259 -3.81 36.35 6.73
N VAL A 260 -3.46 37.23 5.81
CA VAL A 260 -2.99 36.88 4.46
C VAL A 260 -1.63 37.54 4.23
N ARG A 261 -0.58 36.73 3.97
CA ARG A 261 0.73 37.23 3.60
C ARG A 261 0.76 37.54 2.12
N VAL A 262 0.94 38.80 1.78
CA VAL A 262 1.02 39.27 0.39
C VAL A 262 2.34 38.77 -0.23
N ILE A 263 2.22 38.28 -1.46
CA ILE A 263 3.35 37.88 -2.28
C ILE A 263 3.74 39.11 -3.15
N GLY A 264 4.93 39.63 -2.94
CA GLY A 264 5.45 40.78 -3.66
C GLY A 264 5.90 40.46 -5.08
#